data_9780d515af4103277dad5be56c5a5d8b
#
_entry.id   9780d515af4103277dad5be56c5a5d8b
#
_cell.length_a   1.000
_cell.length_b   1.000
_cell.length_c   1.000
_cell.angle_alpha   90.00
_cell.angle_beta   90.00
_cell.angle_gamma   90.00
#
_symmetry.space_group_name_H-M   'P 1'
#
loop_
_entity.id
_entity.type
_entity.pdbx_description
1 polymer ?
#
loop_
_entity_poly.entity_id
_entity_poly.type
_entity_poly.pdbx_seq_one_letter_code
_entity_poly.pdbx_strand_id
1 'polypeptide(L)'
;IEYDPNRTARIALVSYMDGDKRYILAPLGIKVGDKIIASSKTEIILGNSLELGNIPEGSIVHNIELSPGNGGKLARSAGTFAQVLGNEKDLTMIKLSSGETRYVRSICRATIGKLGNDKHNQIVIGKAGRNRNLGRRPKVRGVAMNPVDHPHGGGEGKAARGNPHPVSKWGWITIGKKTRHNPRTDKLIVKRRRIGYGMDKR
;
A
#
# COMPACT_ATOMS: atom_id res chain seq x y z
N ILE A 1 -12.24 -16.74 -8.58
CA ILE A 1 -11.65 -15.37 -8.45
C ILE A 1 -12.79 -14.38 -8.52
N GLU A 2 -12.87 -13.48 -7.53
CA GLU A 2 -14.02 -12.61 -7.33
C GLU A 2 -13.63 -11.14 -7.20
N TYR A 3 -14.64 -10.27 -7.31
CA TYR A 3 -14.52 -8.84 -7.10
C TYR A 3 -14.90 -8.48 -5.67
N ASP A 4 -14.10 -7.63 -5.03
CA ASP A 4 -14.41 -7.05 -3.71
C ASP A 4 -14.48 -5.51 -3.83
N PRO A 5 -15.62 -4.88 -3.52
CA PRO A 5 -15.75 -3.42 -3.58
C PRO A 5 -14.93 -2.68 -2.53
N ASN A 6 -14.51 -3.35 -1.46
CA ASN A 6 -13.72 -2.74 -0.37
C ASN A 6 -12.24 -2.60 -0.70
N ARG A 7 -11.77 -3.20 -1.79
CA ARG A 7 -10.36 -3.18 -2.18
C ARG A 7 -10.17 -3.05 -3.68
N THR A 8 -9.00 -2.64 -4.09
CA THR A 8 -8.65 -2.48 -5.51
C THR A 8 -8.15 -3.78 -6.14
N ALA A 9 -7.64 -4.71 -5.33
CA ALA A 9 -7.20 -6.03 -5.76
C ALA A 9 -8.38 -7.00 -5.89
N ARG A 10 -8.24 -8.02 -6.74
CA ARG A 10 -9.16 -9.16 -6.79
C ARG A 10 -8.91 -10.09 -5.60
N ILE A 11 -9.93 -10.85 -5.24
CA ILE A 11 -9.86 -11.90 -4.23
C ILE A 11 -10.06 -13.26 -4.87
N ALA A 12 -9.57 -14.31 -4.21
CA ALA A 12 -9.79 -15.68 -4.61
C ALA A 12 -10.34 -16.48 -3.44
N LEU A 13 -11.41 -17.23 -3.66
CA LEU A 13 -11.96 -18.18 -2.70
C LEU A 13 -11.12 -19.46 -2.77
N VAL A 14 -10.58 -19.86 -1.65
CA VAL A 14 -9.77 -21.09 -1.49
C VAL A 14 -10.56 -22.06 -0.64
N SER A 15 -10.70 -23.29 -1.12
CA SER A 15 -11.21 -24.41 -0.33
C SER A 15 -10.04 -25.18 0.26
N TYR A 16 -9.99 -25.28 1.56
CA TYR A 16 -8.98 -26.04 2.29
C TYR A 16 -9.34 -27.52 2.37
N MET A 17 -8.35 -28.36 2.67
CA MET A 17 -8.54 -29.83 2.78
C MET A 17 -9.44 -30.24 3.95
N ASP A 18 -9.53 -29.40 4.97
CA ASP A 18 -10.43 -29.56 6.13
C ASP A 18 -11.88 -29.13 5.84
N GLY A 19 -12.18 -28.69 4.60
CA GLY A 19 -13.50 -28.21 4.17
C GLY A 19 -13.74 -26.73 4.43
N ASP A 20 -12.84 -26.02 5.13
CA ASP A 20 -12.97 -24.59 5.36
C ASP A 20 -12.76 -23.79 4.06
N LYS A 21 -13.44 -22.64 3.96
CA LYS A 21 -13.34 -21.76 2.79
C LYS A 21 -12.92 -20.37 3.23
N ARG A 22 -11.84 -19.87 2.67
CA ARG A 22 -11.32 -18.54 3.01
C ARG A 22 -10.96 -17.72 1.78
N TYR A 23 -11.15 -16.42 1.88
CA TYR A 23 -10.69 -15.50 0.86
C TYR A 23 -9.25 -15.10 1.06
N ILE A 24 -8.49 -15.10 -0.03
CA ILE A 24 -7.14 -14.55 -0.11
C ILE A 24 -7.09 -13.43 -1.14
N LEU A 25 -6.04 -12.62 -1.11
CA LEU A 25 -5.74 -11.67 -2.18
C LEU A 25 -5.22 -12.45 -3.38
N ALA A 26 -5.81 -12.24 -4.57
CA ALA A 26 -5.45 -12.95 -5.77
C ALA A 26 -4.15 -12.40 -6.37
N PRO A 27 -3.04 -13.16 -6.41
CA PRO A 27 -1.84 -12.77 -7.13
C PRO A 27 -2.06 -12.73 -8.63
N LEU A 28 -1.20 -11.98 -9.31
CA LEU A 28 -1.21 -11.88 -10.77
C LEU A 28 -0.82 -13.24 -11.39
N GLY A 29 -1.70 -13.79 -12.21
CA GLY A 29 -1.45 -15.04 -12.93
C GLY A 29 -2.01 -16.30 -12.26
N ILE A 30 -2.61 -16.19 -11.06
CA ILE A 30 -3.30 -17.33 -10.43
C ILE A 30 -4.55 -17.72 -11.24
N LYS A 31 -4.80 -19.02 -11.35
CA LYS A 31 -5.93 -19.59 -12.07
C LYS A 31 -6.84 -20.38 -11.13
N VAL A 32 -8.06 -20.60 -11.56
CA VAL A 32 -8.99 -21.51 -10.85
C VAL A 32 -8.46 -22.93 -10.98
N GLY A 33 -8.39 -23.64 -9.87
CA GLY A 33 -7.81 -24.98 -9.78
C GLY A 33 -6.35 -25.04 -9.34
N ASP A 34 -5.64 -23.90 -9.26
CA ASP A 34 -4.30 -23.87 -8.74
C ASP A 34 -4.28 -24.24 -7.24
N LYS A 35 -3.31 -25.07 -6.86
CA LYS A 35 -3.08 -25.42 -5.45
C LYS A 35 -2.14 -24.43 -4.81
N ILE A 36 -2.47 -23.95 -3.63
CA ILE A 36 -1.67 -23.04 -2.84
C ILE A 36 -1.44 -23.60 -1.44
N ILE A 37 -0.27 -23.32 -0.89
CA ILE A 37 0.16 -23.82 0.41
C ILE A 37 0.53 -22.62 1.30
N ALA A 38 0.07 -22.65 2.55
CA ALA A 38 0.45 -21.69 3.58
C ALA A 38 1.18 -22.45 4.71
N SER A 39 2.50 -22.43 4.68
CA SER A 39 3.36 -23.11 5.66
C SER A 39 4.55 -22.23 6.04
N SER A 40 5.29 -22.57 7.09
CA SER A 40 6.54 -21.89 7.42
C SER A 40 7.60 -22.13 6.34
N LYS A 41 7.61 -23.33 5.74
CA LYS A 41 8.54 -23.73 4.70
C LYS A 41 7.78 -24.46 3.58
N THR A 42 7.84 -23.97 2.37
CA THR A 42 7.19 -24.57 1.19
C THR A 42 7.93 -24.15 -0.08
N GLU A 43 7.59 -24.72 -1.21
CA GLU A 43 8.14 -24.36 -2.51
C GLU A 43 7.79 -22.91 -2.88
N ILE A 44 8.71 -22.28 -3.61
CA ILE A 44 8.57 -20.87 -4.06
C ILE A 44 7.67 -20.82 -5.30
N ILE A 45 6.39 -21.13 -5.12
CA ILE A 45 5.39 -21.14 -6.16
C ILE A 45 4.45 -19.91 -5.97
N LEU A 46 3.94 -19.40 -7.07
CA LEU A 46 3.01 -18.28 -7.07
C LEU A 46 1.79 -18.57 -6.17
N GLY A 47 1.50 -17.65 -5.25
CA GLY A 47 0.36 -17.78 -4.33
C GLY A 47 0.68 -18.49 -3.03
N ASN A 48 1.81 -19.18 -2.92
CA ASN A 48 2.22 -19.80 -1.65
C ASN A 48 2.61 -18.73 -0.62
N SER A 49 2.25 -18.99 0.64
CA SER A 49 2.54 -18.10 1.77
C SER A 49 3.52 -18.76 2.72
N LEU A 50 4.66 -18.13 2.98
CA LEU A 50 5.70 -18.63 3.85
C LEU A 50 6.36 -17.52 4.67
N GLU A 51 7.22 -17.90 5.60
CA GLU A 51 8.01 -16.96 6.39
C GLU A 51 9.04 -16.25 5.53
N LEU A 52 9.24 -14.95 5.75
CA LEU A 52 10.17 -14.12 4.98
C LEU A 52 11.60 -14.67 5.01
N GLY A 53 12.04 -15.23 6.15
CA GLY A 53 13.37 -15.83 6.29
C GLY A 53 13.63 -17.02 5.37
N ASN A 54 12.57 -17.67 4.89
CA ASN A 54 12.66 -18.84 4.00
C ASN A 54 12.48 -18.45 2.52
N ILE A 55 12.32 -17.16 2.22
CA ILE A 55 12.16 -16.64 0.86
C ILE A 55 13.52 -16.21 0.32
N PRO A 56 13.94 -16.68 -0.88
CA PRO A 56 15.19 -16.27 -1.50
C PRO A 56 15.25 -14.77 -1.79
N GLU A 57 16.44 -14.21 -1.73
CA GLU A 57 16.72 -12.85 -2.15
C GLU A 57 16.32 -12.60 -3.61
N GLY A 58 15.88 -11.40 -3.91
CA GLY A 58 15.37 -11.03 -5.24
C GLY A 58 13.91 -11.41 -5.48
N SER A 59 13.31 -12.28 -4.66
CA SER A 59 11.93 -12.72 -4.82
C SER A 59 10.93 -11.56 -4.69
N ILE A 60 9.88 -11.62 -5.50
CA ILE A 60 8.75 -10.68 -5.43
C ILE A 60 7.68 -11.28 -4.52
N VAL A 61 7.20 -10.49 -3.57
CA VAL A 61 6.22 -10.89 -2.57
C VAL A 61 5.15 -9.82 -2.37
N HIS A 62 4.00 -10.22 -1.87
CA HIS A 62 2.92 -9.32 -1.47
C HIS A 62 2.28 -9.78 -0.16
N ASN A 63 1.30 -9.03 0.33
CA ASN A 63 0.53 -9.35 1.55
C ASN A 63 1.41 -9.65 2.77
N ILE A 64 2.38 -8.77 3.03
CA ILE A 64 3.44 -8.98 4.02
C ILE A 64 2.95 -8.58 5.41
N GLU A 65 3.22 -9.41 6.41
CA GLU A 65 3.00 -9.09 7.82
C GLU A 65 4.04 -8.10 8.35
N LEU A 66 3.64 -7.29 9.32
CA LEU A 66 4.54 -6.43 10.11
C LEU A 66 4.88 -7.00 11.47
N SER A 67 4.00 -7.82 11.99
CA SER A 67 4.19 -8.58 13.23
C SER A 67 3.63 -9.97 13.02
N PRO A 68 4.30 -11.01 13.52
CA PRO A 68 3.87 -12.39 13.32
C PRO A 68 2.43 -12.61 13.77
N GLY A 69 1.62 -13.29 12.97
CA GLY A 69 0.24 -13.66 13.29
C GLY A 69 -0.80 -12.52 13.18
N ASN A 70 -0.41 -11.28 12.90
CA ASN A 70 -1.34 -10.14 12.79
C ASN A 70 -1.92 -9.96 11.37
N GLY A 71 -1.66 -10.90 10.48
CA GLY A 71 -2.08 -10.83 9.08
C GLY A 71 -1.33 -9.78 8.25
N GLY A 72 -1.40 -9.90 6.94
CA GLY A 72 -0.70 -9.01 6.02
C GLY A 72 -1.14 -7.56 6.12
N LYS A 73 -0.18 -6.65 6.09
CA LYS A 73 -0.38 -5.19 6.16
C LYS A 73 0.24 -4.43 5.00
N LEU A 74 1.35 -4.91 4.44
CA LEU A 74 2.07 -4.26 3.35
C LEU A 74 1.78 -4.93 2.01
N ALA A 75 1.89 -4.16 0.91
CA ALA A 75 1.69 -4.62 -0.47
C ALA A 75 0.35 -5.36 -0.68
N ARG A 76 -0.76 -4.69 -0.39
CA ARG A 76 -2.13 -5.25 -0.46
C ARG A 76 -3.03 -4.62 -1.51
N SER A 77 -2.62 -3.51 -2.10
CA SER A 77 -3.38 -2.82 -3.16
C SER A 77 -3.09 -3.44 -4.52
N ALA A 78 -4.00 -3.22 -5.48
CA ALA A 78 -3.86 -3.70 -6.86
C ALA A 78 -2.47 -3.39 -7.45
N GLY A 79 -1.85 -4.38 -8.06
CA GLY A 79 -0.55 -4.27 -8.71
C GLY A 79 0.63 -3.99 -7.79
N THR A 80 0.46 -3.96 -6.46
CA THR A 80 1.58 -3.72 -5.53
C THR A 80 2.37 -5.00 -5.27
N PHE A 81 3.63 -4.81 -4.93
CA PHE A 81 4.56 -5.86 -4.55
C PHE A 81 5.68 -5.28 -3.66
N ALA A 82 6.44 -6.13 -3.06
CA ALA A 82 7.72 -5.81 -2.45
C ALA A 82 8.77 -6.82 -2.94
N GLN A 83 10.03 -6.43 -2.92
CA GLN A 83 11.16 -7.29 -3.24
C GLN A 83 11.94 -7.61 -1.97
N VAL A 84 12.24 -8.87 -1.75
CA VAL A 84 13.15 -9.32 -0.69
C VAL A 84 14.57 -8.98 -1.15
N LEU A 85 15.32 -8.24 -0.34
CA LEU A 85 16.69 -7.82 -0.67
C LEU A 85 17.75 -8.67 0.04
N GLY A 86 17.44 -9.18 1.22
CA GLY A 86 18.37 -9.99 2.00
C GLY A 86 17.83 -10.33 3.37
N ASN A 87 18.42 -11.33 3.98
CA ASN A 87 18.11 -11.77 5.34
C ASN A 87 19.33 -11.52 6.25
N GLU A 88 19.12 -10.80 7.34
CA GLU A 88 20.11 -10.52 8.37
C GLU A 88 19.61 -11.03 9.72
N LYS A 89 20.14 -12.15 10.19
CA LYS A 89 19.72 -12.79 11.45
C LYS A 89 18.18 -12.98 11.49
N ASP A 90 17.52 -12.31 12.44
CA ASP A 90 16.06 -12.39 12.65
C ASP A 90 15.26 -11.37 11.81
N LEU A 91 15.93 -10.60 10.96
CA LEU A 91 15.32 -9.52 10.16
C LEU A 91 15.53 -9.77 8.67
N THR A 92 14.47 -9.56 7.91
CA THR A 92 14.50 -9.58 6.45
C THR A 92 14.36 -8.14 5.92
N MET A 93 15.26 -7.75 5.05
CA MET A 93 15.22 -6.46 4.37
C MET A 93 14.34 -6.54 3.14
N ILE A 94 13.32 -5.69 3.06
CA ILE A 94 12.39 -5.62 1.95
C ILE A 94 12.34 -4.22 1.34
N LYS A 95 12.19 -4.15 0.02
CA LYS A 95 11.97 -2.93 -0.75
C LYS A 95 10.52 -2.87 -1.21
N LEU A 96 9.79 -1.87 -0.79
CA LEU A 96 8.40 -1.64 -1.18
C LEU A 96 8.29 -0.94 -2.53
N SER A 97 7.13 -1.04 -3.17
CA SER A 97 6.82 -0.33 -4.42
C SER A 97 6.91 1.21 -4.29
N SER A 98 6.80 1.75 -3.09
CA SER A 98 7.03 3.18 -2.80
C SER A 98 8.50 3.62 -2.86
N GLY A 99 9.44 2.67 -2.97
CA GLY A 99 10.87 2.88 -2.87
C GLY A 99 11.42 2.90 -1.44
N GLU A 100 10.56 2.75 -0.42
CA GLU A 100 11.00 2.57 0.97
C GLU A 100 11.64 1.19 1.13
N THR A 101 12.83 1.16 1.76
CA THR A 101 13.50 -0.06 2.18
C THR A 101 13.43 -0.16 3.69
N ARG A 102 12.99 -1.30 4.19
CA ARG A 102 12.82 -1.50 5.62
C ARG A 102 13.07 -2.93 6.06
N TYR A 103 13.35 -3.09 7.33
CA TYR A 103 13.40 -4.39 7.99
C TYR A 103 12.03 -4.85 8.47
N VAL A 104 11.80 -6.16 8.35
CA VAL A 104 10.65 -6.89 8.91
C VAL A 104 11.21 -8.15 9.58
N ARG A 105 10.59 -8.62 10.64
CA ARG A 105 11.02 -9.87 11.28
C ARG A 105 10.92 -11.05 10.31
N SER A 106 11.93 -11.91 10.27
CA SER A 106 12.00 -13.04 9.34
C SER A 106 10.89 -14.08 9.53
N ILE A 107 10.33 -14.17 10.74
CA ILE A 107 9.19 -15.03 11.08
C ILE A 107 7.86 -14.50 10.49
N CYS A 108 7.79 -13.21 10.09
CA CYS A 108 6.59 -12.65 9.45
C CYS A 108 6.32 -13.34 8.11
N ARG A 109 5.05 -13.58 7.81
CA ARG A 109 4.65 -14.23 6.57
C ARG A 109 4.48 -13.24 5.42
N ALA A 110 4.75 -13.74 4.23
CA ALA A 110 4.49 -13.06 2.97
C ALA A 110 4.02 -14.07 1.92
N THR A 111 3.32 -13.60 0.90
CA THR A 111 2.84 -14.43 -0.21
C THR A 111 3.69 -14.17 -1.44
N ILE A 112 4.08 -15.21 -2.15
CA ILE A 112 4.91 -15.14 -3.35
C ILE A 112 4.13 -14.54 -4.51
N GLY A 113 4.79 -13.65 -5.24
CA GLY A 113 4.29 -13.01 -6.45
C GLY A 113 3.83 -11.57 -6.26
N LYS A 114 3.40 -10.97 -7.36
CA LYS A 114 2.82 -9.63 -7.45
C LYS A 114 1.29 -9.72 -7.29
N LEU A 115 0.68 -8.73 -6.70
CA LEU A 115 -0.78 -8.67 -6.60
C LEU A 115 -1.44 -8.38 -7.95
N GLY A 116 -2.59 -9.01 -8.19
CA GLY A 116 -3.34 -8.87 -9.43
C GLY A 116 -3.97 -7.48 -9.64
N ASN A 117 -4.67 -7.31 -10.78
CA ASN A 117 -5.33 -6.07 -11.21
C ASN A 117 -4.36 -4.88 -11.36
N ASP A 118 -3.19 -5.14 -11.94
CA ASP A 118 -2.10 -4.16 -12.10
C ASP A 118 -2.46 -2.94 -12.95
N LYS A 119 -3.42 -3.08 -13.88
CA LYS A 119 -3.92 -1.98 -14.73
C LYS A 119 -4.94 -1.07 -14.02
N HIS A 120 -5.23 -1.29 -12.74
CA HIS A 120 -6.22 -0.50 -11.99
C HIS A 120 -5.95 1.01 -12.05
N ASN A 121 -4.69 1.43 -11.99
CA ASN A 121 -4.29 2.84 -12.05
C ASN A 121 -4.49 3.49 -13.43
N GLN A 122 -4.67 2.68 -14.49
CA GLN A 122 -4.89 3.17 -15.85
C GLN A 122 -6.38 3.42 -16.15
N ILE A 123 -7.28 3.05 -15.23
CA ILE A 123 -8.72 3.21 -15.41
C ILE A 123 -9.09 4.69 -15.39
N VAL A 124 -9.61 5.18 -16.50
CA VAL A 124 -10.19 6.52 -16.60
C VAL A 124 -11.64 6.47 -16.14
N ILE A 125 -11.98 7.24 -15.12
CA ILE A 125 -13.33 7.25 -14.54
C ILE A 125 -14.34 7.92 -15.48
N GLY A 126 -13.91 8.89 -16.25
CA GLY A 126 -14.66 9.56 -17.32
C GLY A 126 -15.62 10.64 -16.82
N LYS A 127 -16.49 10.37 -15.86
CA LYS A 127 -17.51 11.30 -15.39
C LYS A 127 -17.64 11.37 -13.87
N ALA A 128 -18.08 12.50 -13.34
CA ALA A 128 -18.28 12.74 -11.91
C ALA A 128 -19.30 11.76 -11.27
N GLY A 129 -20.34 11.38 -12.00
CA GLY A 129 -21.33 10.41 -11.52
C GLY A 129 -20.73 9.04 -11.18
N ARG A 130 -19.72 8.58 -11.93
CA ARG A 130 -19.02 7.33 -11.60
C ARG A 130 -18.24 7.42 -10.28
N ASN A 131 -17.63 8.59 -9.99
CA ASN A 131 -17.01 8.85 -8.69
C ASN A 131 -18.04 8.80 -7.56
N ARG A 132 -19.25 9.33 -7.81
CA ARG A 132 -20.36 9.27 -6.82
C ARG A 132 -20.76 7.83 -6.55
N ASN A 133 -20.89 7.00 -7.58
CA ASN A 133 -21.22 5.58 -7.44
C ASN A 133 -20.14 4.79 -6.69
N LEU A 134 -18.87 5.25 -6.74
CA LEU A 134 -17.78 4.69 -5.93
C LEU A 134 -17.75 5.21 -4.48
N GLY A 135 -18.80 5.94 -4.04
CA GLY A 135 -18.91 6.49 -2.69
C GLY A 135 -18.10 7.78 -2.46
N ARG A 136 -17.48 8.35 -3.48
CA ARG A 136 -16.68 9.57 -3.35
C ARG A 136 -17.56 10.80 -3.49
N ARG A 137 -17.68 11.60 -2.43
CA ARG A 137 -18.37 12.89 -2.48
C ARG A 137 -17.49 13.97 -3.11
N PRO A 138 -18.09 15.01 -3.77
CA PRO A 138 -17.37 16.18 -4.25
C PRO A 138 -16.63 16.87 -3.09
N LYS A 139 -15.45 17.40 -3.39
CA LYS A 139 -14.64 18.16 -2.44
C LYS A 139 -14.39 19.57 -2.98
N VAL A 140 -14.75 20.57 -2.19
CA VAL A 140 -14.47 21.98 -2.50
C VAL A 140 -13.02 22.28 -2.15
N ARG A 141 -12.32 23.01 -3.01
CA ARG A 141 -10.94 23.46 -2.76
C ARG A 141 -10.95 24.60 -1.74
N GLY A 142 -9.96 24.65 -0.84
CA GLY A 142 -9.87 25.71 0.16
C GLY A 142 -9.82 27.12 -0.41
N VAL A 143 -9.21 27.30 -1.60
CA VAL A 143 -9.16 28.60 -2.31
C VAL A 143 -10.55 29.09 -2.77
N ALA A 144 -11.51 28.19 -2.93
CA ALA A 144 -12.90 28.52 -3.32
C ALA A 144 -13.83 28.73 -2.12
N MET A 145 -13.30 28.73 -0.91
CA MET A 145 -14.03 28.94 0.33
C MET A 145 -13.89 30.38 0.82
N ASN A 146 -14.71 30.77 1.79
CA ASN A 146 -14.56 32.04 2.50
C ASN A 146 -13.39 31.98 3.50
N PRO A 147 -12.83 33.14 3.92
CA PRO A 147 -11.73 33.19 4.89
C PRO A 147 -12.03 32.49 6.21
N VAL A 148 -13.28 32.50 6.67
CA VAL A 148 -13.74 31.83 7.88
C VAL A 148 -13.66 30.31 7.78
N ASP A 149 -13.79 29.75 6.58
CA ASP A 149 -13.86 28.31 6.35
C ASP A 149 -12.51 27.66 6.08
N HIS A 150 -11.56 28.41 5.53
CA HIS A 150 -10.26 27.91 5.16
C HIS A 150 -9.19 29.01 5.13
N PRO A 151 -7.94 28.73 5.59
CA PRO A 151 -6.82 29.69 5.51
C PRO A 151 -6.46 30.17 4.11
N HIS A 152 -6.87 29.42 3.07
CA HIS A 152 -6.67 29.84 1.67
C HIS A 152 -7.90 30.55 1.08
N GLY A 153 -8.94 30.80 1.87
CA GLY A 153 -10.18 31.43 1.41
C GLY A 153 -10.04 32.93 1.26
N GLY A 154 -11.00 33.52 0.55
CA GLY A 154 -11.12 34.94 0.35
C GLY A 154 -10.39 35.49 -0.87
N GLY A 155 -10.38 36.84 -1.01
CA GLY A 155 -9.83 37.57 -2.13
C GLY A 155 -10.86 37.84 -3.22
N GLU A 156 -10.49 38.67 -4.19
CA GLU A 156 -11.32 39.01 -5.35
C GLU A 156 -10.95 38.12 -6.55
N GLY A 157 -11.95 37.58 -7.20
CA GLY A 157 -11.76 36.70 -8.36
C GLY A 157 -10.90 35.50 -8.05
N LYS A 158 -9.91 35.23 -8.89
CA LYS A 158 -8.97 34.11 -8.72
C LYS A 158 -7.74 34.55 -7.94
N ALA A 159 -7.87 34.70 -6.62
CA ALA A 159 -6.77 35.07 -5.74
C ALA A 159 -5.76 33.93 -5.52
N ALA A 160 -4.53 34.29 -5.23
CA ALA A 160 -3.48 33.37 -4.78
C ALA A 160 -3.76 32.88 -3.35
N ARG A 161 -3.03 31.84 -2.89
CA ARG A 161 -3.26 31.25 -1.56
C ARG A 161 -2.90 32.17 -0.38
N GLY A 162 -2.11 33.20 -0.59
CA GLY A 162 -1.68 34.18 0.42
C GLY A 162 -0.70 33.66 1.47
N ASN A 163 -0.44 32.36 1.55
CA ASN A 163 0.44 31.74 2.53
C ASN A 163 1.75 31.23 1.88
N PRO A 164 2.91 31.29 2.59
CA PRO A 164 4.18 30.78 2.10
C PRO A 164 4.13 29.31 1.71
N HIS A 165 3.33 28.52 2.45
CA HIS A 165 3.14 27.10 2.20
C HIS A 165 1.66 26.74 2.12
N PRO A 166 1.28 25.76 1.30
CA PRO A 166 -0.07 25.22 1.32
C PRO A 166 -0.38 24.63 2.69
N VAL A 167 -1.54 25.01 3.24
CA VAL A 167 -2.00 24.53 4.54
C VAL A 167 -3.35 23.80 4.43
N SER A 168 -3.65 22.96 5.39
CA SER A 168 -4.96 22.34 5.55
C SER A 168 -5.96 23.30 6.17
N LYS A 169 -7.23 22.89 6.26
CA LYS A 169 -8.29 23.64 6.94
C LYS A 169 -7.91 24.04 8.39
N TRP A 170 -7.08 23.26 9.04
CA TRP A 170 -6.62 23.47 10.43
C TRP A 170 -5.23 24.11 10.51
N GLY A 171 -4.72 24.68 9.45
CA GLY A 171 -3.43 25.37 9.42
C GLY A 171 -2.18 24.47 9.31
N TRP A 172 -2.34 23.16 9.19
CA TRP A 172 -1.21 22.24 9.04
C TRP A 172 -0.57 22.38 7.66
N ILE A 173 0.75 22.52 7.62
CA ILE A 173 1.52 22.52 6.37
C ILE A 173 1.32 21.17 5.67
N THR A 174 0.83 21.20 4.43
CA THR A 174 0.49 19.98 3.66
C THR A 174 1.61 19.51 2.73
N ILE A 175 2.61 20.36 2.47
CA ILE A 175 3.75 20.04 1.59
C ILE A 175 5.05 20.27 2.35
N GLY A 176 5.97 19.30 2.29
CA GLY A 176 7.33 19.43 2.79
C GLY A 176 7.52 19.10 4.27
N LYS A 177 6.50 19.08 5.08
CA LYS A 177 6.62 18.75 6.50
C LYS A 177 6.66 17.24 6.74
N LYS A 178 7.68 16.77 7.44
CA LYS A 178 7.72 15.39 7.96
C LYS A 178 6.63 15.22 9.03
N THR A 179 5.63 14.37 8.75
CA THR A 179 4.50 14.12 9.67
C THR A 179 4.64 12.84 10.50
N ARG A 180 5.57 11.97 10.15
CA ARG A 180 5.83 10.74 10.91
C ARG A 180 6.61 11.03 12.18
N HIS A 181 6.05 10.66 13.33
CA HIS A 181 6.64 10.82 14.66
C HIS A 181 6.62 9.52 15.47
N ASN A 182 6.93 8.38 14.84
CA ASN A 182 6.96 7.09 15.51
C ASN A 182 8.41 6.57 15.63
N PRO A 183 9.16 6.94 16.71
CA PRO A 183 10.56 6.54 16.86
C PRO A 183 10.74 5.03 17.00
N ARG A 184 9.76 4.33 17.56
CA ARG A 184 9.83 2.88 17.80
C ARG A 184 9.99 2.07 16.51
N THR A 185 9.30 2.44 15.43
CA THR A 185 9.36 1.75 14.14
C THR A 185 10.22 2.48 13.11
N ASP A 186 10.71 3.67 13.43
CA ASP A 186 11.57 4.46 12.55
C ASP A 186 12.95 3.79 12.36
N LYS A 187 13.45 3.15 13.41
CA LYS A 187 14.69 2.36 13.40
C LYS A 187 14.69 1.17 12.43
N LEU A 188 13.50 0.70 12.03
CA LEU A 188 13.35 -0.37 11.05
C LEU A 188 13.39 0.13 9.61
N ILE A 189 13.40 1.44 9.36
CA ILE A 189 13.46 2.02 8.03
C ILE A 189 14.90 2.32 7.66
N VAL A 190 15.44 1.57 6.70
CA VAL A 190 16.79 1.77 6.17
C VAL A 190 16.82 2.95 5.20
N LYS A 191 15.91 2.96 4.26
CA LYS A 191 15.78 4.03 3.26
C LYS A 191 14.33 4.48 3.15
N ARG A 192 14.09 5.77 3.31
CA ARG A 192 12.74 6.34 3.17
C ARG A 192 12.30 6.34 1.70
N ARG A 193 10.98 6.38 1.48
CA ARG A 193 10.40 6.57 0.15
C ARG A 193 10.96 7.85 -0.49
N ARG A 194 11.00 7.89 -1.81
CA ARG A 194 11.33 9.11 -2.54
C ARG A 194 10.34 10.23 -2.17
N ILE A 195 10.87 11.39 -1.86
CA ILE A 195 10.08 12.60 -1.63
C ILE A 195 9.83 13.22 -3.01
N GLY A 196 8.65 13.80 -3.24
CA GLY A 196 8.30 14.41 -4.52
C GLY A 196 9.24 15.57 -4.91
N TYR A 197 9.17 15.97 -6.16
CA TYR A 197 10.01 17.00 -6.77
C TYR A 197 10.15 18.24 -5.87
N GLY A 198 11.38 18.67 -5.59
CA GLY A 198 11.69 19.87 -4.79
C GLY A 198 11.92 19.64 -3.29
N MET A 199 11.91 18.40 -2.80
CA MET A 199 12.07 18.10 -1.37
C MET A 199 13.32 17.26 -1.06
N ASP A 200 14.30 17.25 -1.93
CA ASP A 200 15.61 16.69 -1.62
C ASP A 200 16.38 17.67 -0.73
N LYS A 201 16.77 17.17 0.41
CA LYS A 201 17.66 17.80 1.42
C LYS A 201 16.93 18.58 2.53
N ARG A 202 16.53 17.83 3.54
CA ARG A 202 16.83 18.26 4.93
C ARG A 202 16.98 17.04 5.80
#